data_5401e6ce412457cdd5f13d0d4f30d7b2
#
_entry.id   5401e6ce412457cdd5f13d0d4f30d7b2
#
_cell.length_a   1.000
_cell.length_b   1.000
_cell.length_c   1.000
_cell.angle_alpha   90.00
_cell.angle_beta   90.00
_cell.angle_gamma   90.00
#
_symmetry.space_group_name_H-M   'P 1'
#
loop_
_entity.id
_entity.type
_entity.pdbx_description
1 polymer ?
#
loop_
_entity_poly.entity_id
_entity_poly.type
_entity_poly.pdbx_seq_one_letter_code
_entity_poly.pdbx_strand_id
1 'polypeptide(L)'
;LSINRNKLQETLDPSLRVRPQVGWGVLTYFLYSAVFYAIFLLNGIDYTRVGESERTLLLWYIAPLSGGAVLTITMVTIYGWWRPSLVERRHLSRWTMTLPIIMMVIAIVNMLTGDFTRVTPLMWLYLIFGSIMVGFNEEMINRGQLIVALRSRFGETGVWLLSTAMFAVFHLPNMFFGIGAGALFQVMIAFGLGSIFYLARRSTGSLVASIFLHEFWDLSVFSANGASSIPIAGLLAPLLVIAAVITVPIILRREKRRDSAQNASRPVG
;
A
#
# COMPACT_ATOMS: atom_id res chain seq x y z
N LEU A 1 0.59 8.33 -35.05
CA LEU A 1 -0.12 9.21 -34.12
C LEU A 1 0.89 9.98 -33.28
N SER A 2 1.28 11.19 -33.77
CA SER A 2 2.15 12.10 -33.03
C SER A 2 1.33 12.72 -31.90
N ILE A 3 1.51 12.21 -30.69
CA ILE A 3 0.99 12.85 -29.49
C ILE A 3 1.65 14.22 -29.40
N ASN A 4 0.84 15.27 -29.48
CA ASN A 4 1.30 16.67 -29.43
C ASN A 4 2.02 16.90 -28.08
N ARG A 5 3.34 16.94 -28.10
CA ARG A 5 4.22 17.10 -26.92
C ARG A 5 3.90 18.37 -26.12
N ASN A 6 3.36 19.39 -26.77
CA ASN A 6 3.00 20.66 -26.11
C ASN A 6 1.76 20.52 -25.22
N LYS A 7 0.75 19.70 -25.60
CA LYS A 7 -0.39 19.39 -24.70
C LYS A 7 -0.02 18.58 -23.49
N LEU A 8 1.04 17.78 -23.55
CA LEU A 8 1.58 17.05 -22.39
C LEU A 8 2.31 17.97 -21.41
N GLN A 9 2.93 19.03 -21.89
CA GLN A 9 3.62 20.00 -21.02
C GLN A 9 2.63 20.90 -20.25
N GLU A 10 1.49 21.27 -20.83
CA GLU A 10 0.46 22.09 -20.16
C GLU A 10 -0.28 21.36 -19.02
N THR A 11 -0.17 20.03 -18.93
CA THR A 11 -0.80 19.22 -17.88
C THR A 11 0.15 18.75 -16.78
N LEU A 12 1.44 19.07 -16.88
CA LEU A 12 2.42 18.75 -15.84
C LEU A 12 2.21 19.68 -14.64
N ASP A 13 2.06 19.07 -13.47
CA ASP A 13 1.99 19.79 -12.21
C ASP A 13 3.28 20.62 -12.05
N PRO A 14 3.21 21.96 -11.87
CA PRO A 14 4.40 22.81 -11.73
C PRO A 14 5.28 22.47 -10.51
N SER A 15 4.77 21.65 -9.58
CA SER A 15 5.54 21.15 -8.44
C SER A 15 6.52 20.03 -8.80
N LEU A 16 6.43 19.43 -10.00
CA LEU A 16 7.30 18.35 -10.43
C LEU A 16 8.71 18.85 -10.72
N ARG A 17 9.67 18.37 -9.93
CA ARG A 17 11.11 18.64 -10.15
C ARG A 17 11.73 17.58 -11.06
N VAL A 18 11.24 16.34 -10.98
CA VAL A 18 11.67 15.22 -11.81
C VAL A 18 10.47 14.69 -12.58
N ARG A 19 10.60 14.55 -13.89
CA ARG A 19 9.53 13.97 -14.72
C ARG A 19 9.27 12.51 -14.33
N PRO A 20 8.01 12.11 -14.09
CA PRO A 20 7.69 10.73 -13.79
C PRO A 20 8.14 9.77 -14.88
N GLN A 21 8.92 8.78 -14.50
CA GLN A 21 9.39 7.67 -15.33
C GLN A 21 9.42 6.39 -14.50
N VAL A 22 9.17 5.25 -15.14
CA VAL A 22 9.15 3.94 -14.48
C VAL A 22 10.42 3.69 -13.67
N GLY A 23 11.60 4.03 -14.23
CA GLY A 23 12.89 3.81 -13.58
C GLY A 23 13.01 4.48 -12.21
N TRP A 24 12.51 5.71 -12.05
CA TRP A 24 12.57 6.42 -10.77
C TRP A 24 11.68 5.79 -9.70
N GLY A 25 10.47 5.35 -10.05
CA GLY A 25 9.58 4.65 -9.13
C GLY A 25 10.14 3.30 -8.68
N VAL A 26 10.69 2.54 -9.63
CA VAL A 26 11.32 1.24 -9.37
C VAL A 26 12.59 1.41 -8.52
N LEU A 27 13.43 2.41 -8.82
CA LEU A 27 14.61 2.74 -8.01
C LEU A 27 14.21 3.04 -6.56
N THR A 28 13.22 3.90 -6.36
CA THR A 28 12.75 4.24 -5.01
C THR A 28 12.24 3.03 -4.26
N TYR A 29 11.48 2.15 -4.91
CA TYR A 29 11.00 0.91 -4.33
C TYR A 29 12.17 0.02 -3.86
N PHE A 30 13.19 -0.19 -4.69
CA PHE A 30 14.34 -1.01 -4.31
C PHE A 30 15.21 -0.36 -3.23
N LEU A 31 15.39 0.95 -3.25
CA LEU A 31 16.09 1.66 -2.19
C LEU A 31 15.36 1.55 -0.85
N TYR A 32 14.03 1.71 -0.87
CA TYR A 32 13.19 1.51 0.32
C TYR A 32 13.34 0.08 0.87
N SER A 33 13.19 -0.92 0.00
CA SER A 33 13.34 -2.32 0.38
C SER A 33 14.73 -2.60 0.96
N ALA A 34 15.79 -2.07 0.33
CA ALA A 34 17.16 -2.25 0.79
C ALA A 34 17.40 -1.64 2.18
N VAL A 35 16.94 -0.40 2.40
CA VAL A 35 17.07 0.27 3.72
C VAL A 35 16.29 -0.50 4.79
N PHE A 36 15.04 -0.86 4.49
CA PHE A 36 14.17 -1.57 5.42
C PHE A 36 14.78 -2.92 5.84
N TYR A 37 15.16 -3.76 4.88
CA TYR A 37 15.72 -5.09 5.15
C TYR A 37 17.16 -5.05 5.66
N ALA A 38 17.95 -4.03 5.34
CA ALA A 38 19.26 -3.84 5.97
C ALA A 38 19.13 -3.61 7.48
N ILE A 39 18.13 -2.80 7.90
CA ILE A 39 17.85 -2.59 9.33
C ILE A 39 17.34 -3.88 9.98
N PHE A 40 16.54 -4.69 9.25
CA PHE A 40 16.16 -6.03 9.71
C PHE A 40 17.37 -6.90 10.02
N LEU A 41 18.31 -7.00 9.07
CA LEU A 41 19.53 -7.79 9.23
C LEU A 41 20.39 -7.30 10.40
N LEU A 42 20.59 -5.98 10.50
CA LEU A 42 21.41 -5.37 11.56
C LEU A 42 20.85 -5.59 12.97
N ASN A 43 19.53 -5.72 13.11
CA ASN A 43 18.86 -5.94 14.39
C ASN A 43 18.53 -7.42 14.68
N GLY A 44 18.89 -8.35 13.79
CA GLY A 44 18.63 -9.78 13.99
C GLY A 44 17.16 -10.11 14.17
N ILE A 45 16.29 -9.56 13.29
CA ILE A 45 14.84 -9.64 13.45
C ILE A 45 14.33 -11.08 13.29
N ASP A 46 13.42 -11.44 14.21
CA ASP A 46 12.46 -12.53 14.01
C ASP A 46 11.05 -11.90 13.86
N TYR A 47 10.55 -11.90 12.64
CA TYR A 47 9.27 -11.26 12.29
C TYR A 47 8.09 -11.86 13.06
N THR A 48 8.15 -13.15 13.44
CA THR A 48 7.09 -13.82 14.19
C THR A 48 6.98 -13.33 15.64
N ARG A 49 8.00 -12.63 16.12
CA ARG A 49 8.16 -12.19 17.51
C ARG A 49 8.13 -10.66 17.67
N VAL A 50 7.84 -9.91 16.61
CA VAL A 50 7.86 -8.43 16.62
C VAL A 50 7.04 -7.83 17.75
N GLY A 51 5.85 -8.38 18.04
CA GLY A 51 4.93 -7.88 19.06
C GLY A 51 5.17 -8.40 20.49
N GLU A 52 6.24 -9.16 20.77
CA GLU A 52 6.42 -9.79 22.06
C GLU A 52 6.80 -8.85 23.22
N SER A 53 7.44 -7.74 22.92
CA SER A 53 7.94 -6.81 23.94
C SER A 53 8.14 -5.38 23.38
N GLU A 54 8.27 -4.42 24.30
CA GLU A 54 8.65 -3.04 23.95
C GLU A 54 9.96 -2.96 23.15
N ARG A 55 10.94 -3.80 23.52
CA ARG A 55 12.24 -3.84 22.82
C ARG A 55 12.11 -4.36 21.39
N THR A 56 11.33 -5.43 21.18
CA THR A 56 11.12 -5.99 19.83
C THR A 56 10.34 -5.01 18.96
N LEU A 57 9.31 -4.36 19.50
CA LEU A 57 8.59 -3.31 18.79
C LEU A 57 9.51 -2.14 18.42
N LEU A 58 10.37 -1.66 19.35
CA LEU A 58 11.27 -0.56 19.06
C LEU A 58 12.28 -0.91 17.96
N LEU A 59 12.95 -2.06 18.09
CA LEU A 59 14.08 -2.43 17.21
C LEU A 59 13.61 -3.07 15.89
N TRP A 60 12.49 -3.78 15.92
CA TRP A 60 12.05 -4.61 14.80
C TRP A 60 10.82 -4.06 14.06
N TYR A 61 10.18 -3.05 14.63
CA TYR A 61 9.04 -2.37 13.99
C TYR A 61 9.35 -0.89 13.75
N ILE A 62 9.62 -0.14 14.81
CA ILE A 62 9.84 1.31 14.70
C ILE A 62 11.12 1.65 13.93
N ALA A 63 12.26 0.99 14.22
CA ALA A 63 13.53 1.34 13.61
C ALA A 63 13.56 1.15 12.08
N PRO A 64 13.16 0.00 11.49
CA PRO A 64 13.12 -0.16 10.04
C PRO A 64 12.13 0.79 9.36
N LEU A 65 10.95 1.02 9.99
CA LEU A 65 9.96 1.95 9.47
C LEU A 65 10.46 3.40 9.50
N SER A 66 11.22 3.79 10.54
CA SER A 66 11.82 5.13 10.61
C SER A 66 12.83 5.35 9.48
N GLY A 67 13.71 4.38 9.24
CA GLY A 67 14.64 4.41 8.10
C GLY A 67 13.91 4.50 6.76
N GLY A 68 12.85 3.71 6.61
CA GLY A 68 11.97 3.74 5.45
C GLY A 68 11.29 5.10 5.27
N ALA A 69 10.79 5.72 6.36
CA ALA A 69 10.13 7.02 6.32
C ALA A 69 11.07 8.14 5.87
N VAL A 70 12.29 8.15 6.41
CA VAL A 70 13.32 9.13 5.98
C VAL A 70 13.57 9.02 4.48
N LEU A 71 13.77 7.81 3.96
CA LEU A 71 13.96 7.60 2.52
C LEU A 71 12.73 8.04 1.72
N THR A 72 11.53 7.60 2.11
CA THR A 72 10.28 7.89 1.42
C THR A 72 10.04 9.39 1.30
N ILE A 73 10.18 10.13 2.41
CA ILE A 73 10.04 11.59 2.46
C ILE A 73 11.11 12.26 1.59
N THR A 74 12.34 11.81 1.68
CA THR A 74 13.45 12.35 0.89
C THR A 74 13.19 12.19 -0.59
N MET A 75 12.85 11.00 -1.06
CA MET A 75 12.66 10.73 -2.48
C MET A 75 11.45 11.47 -3.06
N VAL A 76 10.30 11.47 -2.36
CA VAL A 76 9.11 12.18 -2.84
C VAL A 76 9.36 13.69 -2.90
N THR A 77 10.16 14.23 -1.96
CA THR A 77 10.52 15.66 -1.91
C THR A 77 11.51 16.02 -3.03
N ILE A 78 12.55 15.22 -3.25
CA ILE A 78 13.51 15.44 -4.34
C ILE A 78 12.80 15.42 -5.70
N TYR A 79 11.89 14.48 -5.92
CA TYR A 79 11.13 14.38 -7.18
C TYR A 79 10.05 15.46 -7.32
N GLY A 80 9.61 16.08 -6.23
CA GLY A 80 8.44 16.97 -6.22
C GLY A 80 7.12 16.24 -6.46
N TRP A 81 7.04 14.95 -6.08
CA TRP A 81 5.89 14.10 -6.38
C TRP A 81 4.84 14.03 -5.26
N TRP A 82 4.86 14.95 -4.29
CA TRP A 82 3.89 14.98 -3.19
C TRP A 82 2.45 15.01 -3.71
N ARG A 83 2.11 16.02 -4.51
CA ARG A 83 0.75 16.20 -5.00
C ARG A 83 0.25 15.03 -5.85
N PRO A 84 0.96 14.58 -6.90
CA PRO A 84 0.52 13.46 -7.72
C PRO A 84 0.51 12.12 -6.97
N SER A 85 1.28 11.98 -5.88
CA SER A 85 1.23 10.81 -5.01
C SER A 85 0.01 10.84 -4.10
N LEU A 86 -0.33 11.99 -3.52
CA LEU A 86 -1.41 12.13 -2.54
C LEU A 86 -2.80 12.26 -3.17
N VAL A 87 -2.90 12.86 -4.36
CA VAL A 87 -4.18 13.20 -5.00
C VAL A 87 -4.39 12.39 -6.27
N GLU A 88 -5.57 11.77 -6.36
CA GLU A 88 -6.00 11.05 -7.56
C GLU A 88 -6.93 11.93 -8.40
N ARG A 89 -6.64 12.07 -9.69
CA ARG A 89 -7.45 12.92 -10.59
C ARG A 89 -8.67 12.23 -11.18
N ARG A 90 -8.62 10.90 -11.33
CA ARG A 90 -9.70 10.07 -11.89
C ARG A 90 -10.28 9.18 -10.82
N HIS A 91 -11.52 9.41 -10.48
CA HIS A 91 -12.22 8.69 -9.43
C HIS A 91 -13.01 7.52 -10.03
N LEU A 92 -12.98 6.39 -9.34
CA LEU A 92 -13.89 5.30 -9.59
C LEU A 92 -15.27 5.62 -9.01
N SER A 93 -16.25 4.83 -9.37
CA SER A 93 -17.60 4.93 -8.83
C SER A 93 -17.62 4.61 -7.33
N ARG A 94 -18.44 5.31 -6.53
CA ARG A 94 -18.48 5.15 -5.05
C ARG A 94 -18.74 3.72 -4.57
N TRP A 95 -19.46 2.90 -5.34
CA TRP A 95 -19.71 1.50 -4.97
C TRP A 95 -18.41 0.67 -4.88
N THR A 96 -17.33 1.09 -5.54
CA THR A 96 -16.02 0.41 -5.45
C THR A 96 -15.37 0.53 -4.07
N MET A 97 -15.90 1.38 -3.18
CA MET A 97 -15.56 1.43 -1.76
C MET A 97 -16.07 0.25 -0.93
N THR A 98 -16.93 -0.62 -1.50
CA THR A 98 -17.50 -1.76 -0.75
C THR A 98 -16.41 -2.66 -0.16
N LEU A 99 -15.40 -3.06 -0.93
CA LEU A 99 -14.30 -3.89 -0.42
C LEU A 99 -13.43 -3.16 0.64
N PRO A 100 -12.98 -1.90 0.43
CA PRO A 100 -12.35 -1.11 1.48
C PRO A 100 -13.16 -1.01 2.77
N ILE A 101 -14.49 -0.80 2.68
CA ILE A 101 -15.37 -0.73 3.86
C ILE A 101 -15.47 -2.08 4.55
N ILE A 102 -15.64 -3.19 3.82
CA ILE A 102 -15.67 -4.54 4.40
C ILE A 102 -14.35 -4.83 5.12
N MET A 103 -13.22 -4.51 4.50
CA MET A 103 -11.90 -4.67 5.13
C MET A 103 -11.78 -3.86 6.43
N MET A 104 -12.25 -2.62 6.45
CA MET A 104 -12.27 -1.79 7.65
C MET A 104 -13.16 -2.40 8.74
N VAL A 105 -14.35 -2.89 8.40
CA VAL A 105 -15.24 -3.56 9.35
C VAL A 105 -14.58 -4.81 9.95
N ILE A 106 -13.91 -5.62 9.13
CA ILE A 106 -13.17 -6.80 9.61
C ILE A 106 -12.06 -6.37 10.58
N ALA A 107 -11.31 -5.31 10.28
CA ALA A 107 -10.26 -4.79 11.14
C ALA A 107 -10.83 -4.28 12.49
N ILE A 108 -11.97 -3.57 12.47
CA ILE A 108 -12.65 -3.12 13.68
C ILE A 108 -13.09 -4.33 14.54
N VAL A 109 -13.72 -5.31 13.92
CA VAL A 109 -14.17 -6.53 14.65
C VAL A 109 -12.96 -7.28 15.22
N ASN A 110 -11.86 -7.42 14.45
CA ASN A 110 -10.62 -8.04 14.92
C ASN A 110 -10.06 -7.31 16.15
N MET A 111 -10.10 -5.97 16.13
CA MET A 111 -9.67 -5.13 17.23
C MET A 111 -10.57 -5.30 18.47
N LEU A 112 -11.90 -5.33 18.29
CA LEU A 112 -12.86 -5.49 19.40
C LEU A 112 -12.85 -6.89 20.06
N THR A 113 -12.33 -7.89 19.37
CA THR A 113 -12.26 -9.29 19.86
C THR A 113 -10.87 -9.68 20.36
N GLY A 114 -9.89 -8.76 20.34
CA GLY A 114 -8.53 -9.00 20.83
C GLY A 114 -8.45 -9.02 22.35
N ASP A 115 -7.51 -9.82 22.88
CA ASP A 115 -7.10 -9.76 24.29
C ASP A 115 -5.80 -8.94 24.41
N PHE A 116 -5.88 -7.76 24.96
CA PHE A 116 -4.78 -6.82 25.08
C PHE A 116 -4.17 -6.75 26.48
N THR A 117 -4.49 -7.71 27.37
CA THR A 117 -4.04 -7.71 28.78
C THR A 117 -2.52 -7.70 28.94
N ARG A 118 -1.77 -8.15 27.93
CA ARG A 118 -0.31 -8.17 27.92
C ARG A 118 0.32 -6.94 27.23
N VAL A 119 -0.48 -6.06 26.62
CA VAL A 119 0.02 -4.92 25.89
C VAL A 119 0.21 -3.73 26.84
N THR A 120 1.46 -3.36 27.11
CA THR A 120 1.78 -2.20 27.96
C THR A 120 1.40 -0.89 27.29
N PRO A 121 1.26 0.24 28.02
CA PRO A 121 1.05 1.55 27.43
C PRO A 121 2.13 1.96 26.42
N LEU A 122 3.39 1.58 26.67
CA LEU A 122 4.49 1.88 25.73
C LEU A 122 4.42 0.99 24.47
N MET A 123 4.01 -0.27 24.61
CA MET A 123 3.73 -1.12 23.45
C MET A 123 2.59 -0.55 22.60
N TRP A 124 1.53 -0.04 23.21
CA TRP A 124 0.46 0.67 22.49
C TRP A 124 0.98 1.86 21.71
N LEU A 125 1.83 2.68 22.31
CA LEU A 125 2.44 3.81 21.63
C LEU A 125 3.25 3.35 20.39
N TYR A 126 4.06 2.29 20.52
CA TYR A 126 4.84 1.76 19.41
C TYR A 126 3.96 1.10 18.34
N LEU A 127 2.91 0.38 18.71
CA LEU A 127 1.97 -0.24 17.77
C LEU A 127 1.24 0.82 16.95
N ILE A 128 0.67 1.84 17.61
CA ILE A 128 -0.05 2.92 16.93
C ILE A 128 0.89 3.69 16.01
N PHE A 129 2.03 4.17 16.53
CA PHE A 129 2.98 4.96 15.74
C PHE A 129 3.59 4.14 14.61
N GLY A 130 3.95 2.88 14.87
CA GLY A 130 4.47 1.98 13.86
C GLY A 130 3.46 1.70 12.76
N SER A 131 2.19 1.45 13.08
CA SER A 131 1.14 1.22 12.08
C SER A 131 0.91 2.45 11.19
N ILE A 132 0.92 3.67 11.77
CA ILE A 132 0.91 4.92 11.01
C ILE A 132 2.08 4.97 10.02
N MET A 133 3.28 4.59 10.48
CA MET A 133 4.48 4.57 9.64
C MET A 133 4.41 3.49 8.54
N VAL A 134 3.85 2.30 8.82
CA VAL A 134 3.62 1.26 7.80
C VAL A 134 2.69 1.81 6.73
N GLY A 135 1.50 2.28 7.12
CA GLY A 135 0.52 2.82 6.17
C GLY A 135 1.11 3.96 5.34
N PHE A 136 1.81 4.91 5.98
CA PHE A 136 2.46 6.01 5.26
C PHE A 136 3.53 5.51 4.29
N ASN A 137 4.50 4.73 4.75
CA ASN A 137 5.65 4.32 3.95
C ASN A 137 5.22 3.46 2.77
N GLU A 138 4.48 2.40 3.05
CA GLU A 138 4.16 1.40 2.05
C GLU A 138 3.16 1.93 1.03
N GLU A 139 2.17 2.72 1.45
CA GLU A 139 1.23 3.34 0.52
C GLU A 139 1.89 4.47 -0.29
N MET A 140 2.75 5.30 0.34
CA MET A 140 3.45 6.35 -0.37
C MET A 140 4.41 5.78 -1.42
N ILE A 141 5.09 4.68 -1.15
CA ILE A 141 5.95 4.00 -2.12
C ILE A 141 5.10 3.34 -3.22
N ASN A 142 4.14 2.48 -2.85
CA ASN A 142 3.49 1.58 -3.80
C ASN A 142 2.27 2.23 -4.50
N ARG A 143 1.42 2.98 -3.77
CA ARG A 143 0.23 3.65 -4.32
C ARG A 143 0.48 5.13 -4.58
N GLY A 144 1.52 5.72 -3.99
CA GLY A 144 2.00 7.06 -4.30
C GLY A 144 2.95 7.05 -5.49
N GLN A 145 4.24 6.98 -5.20
CA GLN A 145 5.33 7.22 -6.16
C GLN A 145 5.36 6.20 -7.30
N LEU A 146 5.18 4.91 -7.00
CA LEU A 146 5.24 3.86 -8.03
C LEU A 146 4.08 3.98 -9.02
N ILE A 147 2.85 4.26 -8.58
CA ILE A 147 1.72 4.51 -9.48
C ILE A 147 1.98 5.74 -10.37
N VAL A 148 2.51 6.83 -9.80
CA VAL A 148 2.88 8.04 -10.56
C VAL A 148 3.90 7.68 -11.66
N ALA A 149 4.91 6.91 -11.31
CA ALA A 149 5.94 6.47 -12.26
C ALA A 149 5.40 5.52 -13.34
N LEU A 150 4.62 4.51 -12.96
CA LEU A 150 4.08 3.49 -13.88
C LEU A 150 3.11 4.09 -14.90
N ARG A 151 2.31 5.10 -14.52
CA ARG A 151 1.39 5.81 -15.42
C ARG A 151 2.10 6.54 -16.56
N SER A 152 3.41 6.77 -16.47
CA SER A 152 4.18 7.31 -17.59
C SER A 152 4.27 6.37 -18.80
N ARG A 153 4.01 5.06 -18.60
CA ARG A 153 4.15 4.04 -19.64
C ARG A 153 2.99 3.07 -19.78
N PHE A 154 2.28 2.78 -18.68
CA PHE A 154 1.25 1.73 -18.61
C PHE A 154 -0.14 2.31 -18.45
N GLY A 155 -1.15 1.60 -18.99
CA GLY A 155 -2.55 1.85 -18.67
C GLY A 155 -2.92 1.32 -17.29
N GLU A 156 -4.08 1.74 -16.74
CA GLU A 156 -4.45 1.50 -15.34
C GLU A 156 -4.43 0.01 -14.92
N THR A 157 -4.76 -0.93 -15.82
CA THR A 157 -4.65 -2.37 -15.51
C THR A 157 -3.19 -2.78 -15.24
N GLY A 158 -2.25 -2.29 -16.07
CA GLY A 158 -0.81 -2.53 -15.85
C GLY A 158 -0.29 -1.83 -14.60
N VAL A 159 -0.76 -0.60 -14.34
CA VAL A 159 -0.40 0.16 -13.13
C VAL A 159 -0.86 -0.58 -11.87
N TRP A 160 -2.12 -1.00 -11.82
CA TRP A 160 -2.63 -1.80 -10.70
C TRP A 160 -1.82 -3.08 -10.52
N LEU A 161 -1.67 -3.87 -11.59
CA LEU A 161 -1.03 -5.19 -11.51
C LEU A 161 0.43 -5.07 -11.03
N LEU A 162 1.21 -4.17 -11.64
CA LEU A 162 2.63 -4.02 -11.32
C LEU A 162 2.85 -3.42 -9.92
N SER A 163 2.13 -2.37 -9.56
CA SER A 163 2.28 -1.75 -8.23
C SER A 163 1.86 -2.71 -7.11
N THR A 164 0.79 -3.48 -7.32
CA THR A 164 0.31 -4.45 -6.34
C THR A 164 1.22 -5.69 -6.27
N ALA A 165 1.74 -6.17 -7.41
CA ALA A 165 2.70 -7.27 -7.42
C ALA A 165 4.01 -6.89 -6.71
N MET A 166 4.54 -5.68 -6.95
CA MET A 166 5.74 -5.20 -6.28
C MET A 166 5.50 -5.06 -4.76
N PHE A 167 4.34 -4.52 -4.35
CA PHE A 167 3.94 -4.49 -2.94
C PHE A 167 3.90 -5.89 -2.31
N ALA A 168 3.31 -6.86 -3.00
CA ALA A 168 3.25 -8.23 -2.51
C ALA A 168 4.64 -8.87 -2.38
N VAL A 169 5.49 -8.73 -3.41
CA VAL A 169 6.85 -9.27 -3.44
C VAL A 169 7.75 -8.62 -2.38
N PHE A 170 7.48 -7.39 -1.97
CA PHE A 170 8.15 -6.75 -0.83
C PHE A 170 8.13 -7.62 0.44
N HIS A 171 7.11 -8.45 0.65
CA HIS A 171 6.99 -9.33 1.81
C HIS A 171 7.74 -10.66 1.67
N LEU A 172 8.23 -11.01 0.46
CA LEU A 172 8.89 -12.29 0.24
C LEU A 172 10.16 -12.49 1.08
N PRO A 173 11.04 -11.47 1.29
CA PRO A 173 12.22 -11.64 2.13
C PRO A 173 11.92 -12.03 3.58
N ASN A 174 10.68 -11.83 4.07
CA ASN A 174 10.28 -12.27 5.42
C ASN A 174 10.46 -13.78 5.64
N MET A 175 10.60 -14.56 4.55
CA MET A 175 10.93 -15.98 4.65
C MET A 175 12.27 -16.25 5.35
N PHE A 176 13.20 -15.30 5.28
CA PHE A 176 14.51 -15.37 5.92
C PHE A 176 14.51 -14.80 7.34
N PHE A 177 13.38 -14.20 7.76
CA PHE A 177 13.21 -13.52 9.04
C PHE A 177 12.16 -14.19 9.94
N GLY A 178 12.15 -15.52 9.98
CA GLY A 178 11.32 -16.31 10.92
C GLY A 178 10.05 -16.92 10.32
N ILE A 179 9.43 -16.32 9.27
CA ILE A 179 8.16 -16.85 8.71
C ILE A 179 8.38 -18.13 7.87
N GLY A 180 9.58 -18.33 7.30
CA GLY A 180 9.83 -19.47 6.42
C GLY A 180 8.89 -19.49 5.20
N ALA A 181 8.42 -20.68 4.80
CA ALA A 181 7.52 -20.84 3.65
C ALA A 181 6.18 -20.09 3.79
N GLY A 182 5.78 -19.69 5.00
CA GLY A 182 4.59 -18.88 5.25
C GLY A 182 4.63 -17.50 4.57
N ALA A 183 5.83 -17.01 4.21
CA ALA A 183 5.98 -15.77 3.44
C ALA A 183 5.32 -15.85 2.05
N LEU A 184 5.22 -17.03 1.44
CA LEU A 184 4.49 -17.20 0.18
C LEU A 184 2.99 -16.93 0.35
N PHE A 185 2.42 -17.38 1.47
CA PHE A 185 1.04 -17.08 1.81
C PHE A 185 0.87 -15.57 2.11
N GLN A 186 1.83 -14.96 2.82
CA GLN A 186 1.83 -13.52 3.06
C GLN A 186 1.86 -12.72 1.75
N VAL A 187 2.65 -13.12 0.76
CA VAL A 187 2.67 -12.51 -0.58
C VAL A 187 1.30 -12.56 -1.25
N MET A 188 0.60 -13.70 -1.18
CA MET A 188 -0.76 -13.82 -1.73
C MET A 188 -1.75 -12.89 -1.02
N ILE A 189 -1.72 -12.84 0.30
CA ILE A 189 -2.56 -11.94 1.10
C ILE A 189 -2.25 -10.49 0.76
N ALA A 190 -0.97 -10.10 0.73
CA ALA A 190 -0.54 -8.75 0.41
C ALA A 190 -0.98 -8.31 -0.99
N PHE A 191 -0.99 -9.21 -2.00
CA PHE A 191 -1.51 -8.89 -3.32
C PHE A 191 -3.00 -8.55 -3.30
N GLY A 192 -3.81 -9.31 -2.57
CA GLY A 192 -5.25 -9.06 -2.45
C GLY A 192 -5.56 -7.79 -1.67
N LEU A 193 -4.99 -7.63 -0.48
CA LEU A 193 -5.16 -6.43 0.34
C LEU A 193 -4.63 -5.18 -0.38
N GLY A 194 -3.50 -5.31 -1.05
CA GLY A 194 -2.93 -4.27 -1.88
C GLY A 194 -3.83 -3.82 -3.02
N SER A 195 -4.62 -4.74 -3.58
CA SER A 195 -5.66 -4.41 -4.56
C SER A 195 -6.81 -3.61 -3.93
N ILE A 196 -7.14 -3.89 -2.65
CA ILE A 196 -8.17 -3.12 -1.91
C ILE A 196 -7.66 -1.71 -1.58
N PHE A 197 -6.40 -1.55 -1.20
CA PHE A 197 -5.77 -0.25 -0.99
C PHE A 197 -5.76 0.58 -2.29
N TYR A 198 -5.46 -0.05 -3.43
CA TYR A 198 -5.58 0.61 -4.73
C TYR A 198 -7.02 1.11 -4.98
N LEU A 199 -8.06 0.31 -4.67
CA LEU A 199 -9.45 0.75 -4.77
C LEU A 199 -9.75 1.92 -3.83
N ALA A 200 -9.32 1.88 -2.57
CA ALA A 200 -9.52 2.96 -1.62
C ALA A 200 -8.99 4.30 -2.16
N ARG A 201 -7.75 4.32 -2.68
CA ARG A 201 -7.18 5.49 -3.35
C ARG A 201 -8.01 5.97 -4.53
N ARG A 202 -8.34 5.05 -5.46
CA ARG A 202 -9.02 5.38 -6.71
C ARG A 202 -10.47 5.82 -6.52
N SER A 203 -11.14 5.32 -5.48
CA SER A 203 -12.54 5.62 -5.20
C SER A 203 -12.72 6.93 -4.43
N THR A 204 -11.80 7.23 -3.50
CA THR A 204 -11.87 8.45 -2.69
C THR A 204 -11.17 9.64 -3.35
N GLY A 205 -10.26 9.40 -4.27
CA GLY A 205 -9.41 10.42 -4.86
C GLY A 205 -8.21 10.82 -3.99
N SER A 206 -7.93 10.07 -2.92
CA SER A 206 -6.89 10.42 -1.96
C SER A 206 -6.09 9.20 -1.51
N LEU A 207 -4.77 9.34 -1.46
CA LEU A 207 -3.90 8.35 -0.86
C LEU A 207 -4.12 8.21 0.65
N VAL A 208 -4.58 9.27 1.31
CA VAL A 208 -4.82 9.27 2.77
C VAL A 208 -5.82 8.18 3.16
N ALA A 209 -6.85 7.93 2.33
CA ALA A 209 -7.80 6.85 2.60
C ALA A 209 -7.15 5.46 2.55
N SER A 210 -6.21 5.26 1.63
CA SER A 210 -5.43 4.02 1.51
C SER A 210 -4.48 3.86 2.71
N ILE A 211 -3.78 4.92 3.09
CA ILE A 211 -2.90 4.97 4.27
C ILE A 211 -3.71 4.61 5.53
N PHE A 212 -4.84 5.27 5.76
CA PHE A 212 -5.66 5.05 6.94
C PHE A 212 -6.23 3.62 7.02
N LEU A 213 -6.67 3.07 5.88
CA LEU A 213 -7.15 1.69 5.82
C LEU A 213 -6.03 0.68 6.14
N HIS A 214 -4.82 0.93 5.62
CA HIS A 214 -3.66 0.06 5.82
C HIS A 214 -3.18 0.11 7.27
N GLU A 215 -2.97 1.32 7.81
CA GLU A 215 -2.50 1.48 9.20
C GLU A 215 -3.46 0.84 10.20
N PHE A 216 -4.78 0.99 9.98
CA PHE A 216 -5.78 0.42 10.88
C PHE A 216 -5.85 -1.11 10.76
N TRP A 217 -5.72 -1.64 9.55
CA TRP A 217 -5.61 -3.09 9.34
C TRP A 217 -4.42 -3.66 10.08
N ASP A 218 -3.24 -3.10 9.90
CA ASP A 218 -2.01 -3.56 10.54
C ASP A 218 -2.06 -3.39 12.06
N LEU A 219 -2.58 -2.28 12.55
CA LEU A 219 -2.80 -2.09 13.98
C LEU A 219 -3.68 -3.21 14.56
N SER A 220 -4.77 -3.57 13.85
CA SER A 220 -5.68 -4.62 14.31
C SER A 220 -5.02 -6.00 14.31
N VAL A 221 -4.15 -6.29 13.35
CA VAL A 221 -3.46 -7.58 13.21
C VAL A 221 -2.29 -7.67 14.19
N PHE A 222 -1.42 -6.67 14.26
CA PHE A 222 -0.23 -6.70 15.12
C PHE A 222 -0.56 -6.60 16.60
N SER A 223 -1.57 -5.82 16.98
CA SER A 223 -2.01 -5.73 18.38
C SER A 223 -2.71 -6.99 18.87
N ALA A 224 -3.43 -7.69 17.97
CA ALA A 224 -4.09 -8.96 18.28
C ALA A 224 -3.15 -10.17 18.18
N ASN A 225 -1.90 -9.99 17.76
CA ASN A 225 -0.96 -11.09 17.52
C ASN A 225 -0.56 -11.77 18.84
N GLY A 226 -1.13 -12.96 19.08
CA GLY A 226 -0.94 -13.74 20.31
C GLY A 226 -2.00 -13.54 21.40
N ALA A 227 -2.99 -12.69 21.18
CA ALA A 227 -3.99 -12.32 22.16
C ALA A 227 -5.44 -12.64 21.75
N SER A 228 -5.70 -12.96 20.50
CA SER A 228 -7.07 -13.27 20.05
C SER A 228 -7.34 -14.76 20.06
N SER A 229 -8.41 -15.16 20.76
CA SER A 229 -8.95 -16.53 20.70
C SER A 229 -9.51 -16.87 19.30
N ILE A 230 -9.84 -15.86 18.48
CA ILE A 230 -10.35 -16.00 17.12
C ILE A 230 -9.69 -14.95 16.24
N PRO A 231 -8.70 -15.31 15.40
CA PRO A 231 -8.03 -14.36 14.49
C PRO A 231 -8.93 -14.04 13.27
N ILE A 232 -9.97 -13.25 13.48
CA ILE A 232 -11.00 -12.94 12.47
C ILE A 232 -10.37 -12.37 11.20
N ALA A 233 -9.40 -11.45 11.33
CA ALA A 233 -8.70 -10.89 10.18
C ALA A 233 -7.97 -11.98 9.39
N GLY A 234 -7.26 -12.88 10.05
CA GLY A 234 -6.56 -14.01 9.41
C GLY A 234 -7.51 -14.99 8.71
N LEU A 235 -8.68 -15.26 9.30
CA LEU A 235 -9.68 -16.16 8.71
C LEU A 235 -10.37 -15.55 7.49
N LEU A 236 -10.65 -14.24 7.51
CA LEU A 236 -11.40 -13.55 6.45
C LEU A 236 -10.51 -12.92 5.37
N ALA A 237 -9.21 -12.70 5.63
CA ALA A 237 -8.29 -12.16 4.64
C ALA A 237 -8.27 -12.95 3.31
N PRO A 238 -8.25 -14.30 3.28
CA PRO A 238 -8.30 -15.04 2.03
C PRO A 238 -9.56 -14.75 1.20
N LEU A 239 -10.71 -14.54 1.84
CA LEU A 239 -11.97 -14.19 1.15
C LEU A 239 -11.89 -12.80 0.55
N LEU A 240 -11.28 -11.82 1.27
CA LEU A 240 -11.00 -10.50 0.75
C LEU A 240 -10.07 -10.55 -0.48
N VAL A 241 -9.02 -11.39 -0.42
CA VAL A 241 -8.10 -11.61 -1.55
C VAL A 241 -8.85 -12.10 -2.78
N ILE A 242 -9.64 -13.16 -2.63
CA ILE A 242 -10.43 -13.72 -3.74
C ILE A 242 -11.38 -12.66 -4.32
N ALA A 243 -12.11 -11.95 -3.46
CA ALA A 243 -13.01 -10.88 -3.88
C ALA A 243 -12.28 -9.77 -4.63
N ALA A 244 -11.11 -9.33 -4.15
CA ALA A 244 -10.32 -8.26 -4.76
C ALA A 244 -9.75 -8.68 -6.12
N VAL A 245 -9.15 -9.87 -6.22
CA VAL A 245 -8.54 -10.39 -7.45
C VAL A 245 -9.58 -10.57 -8.57
N ILE A 246 -10.83 -10.91 -8.22
CA ILE A 246 -11.93 -11.01 -9.18
C ILE A 246 -12.48 -9.63 -9.55
N THR A 247 -12.73 -8.78 -8.55
CA THR A 247 -13.49 -7.54 -8.72
C THR A 247 -12.69 -6.43 -9.39
N VAL A 248 -11.40 -6.25 -9.02
CA VAL A 248 -10.58 -5.13 -9.52
C VAL A 248 -10.37 -5.18 -11.04
N PRO A 249 -10.01 -6.32 -11.66
CA PRO A 249 -9.91 -6.40 -13.12
C PRO A 249 -11.22 -6.09 -13.84
N ILE A 250 -12.38 -6.50 -13.27
CA ILE A 250 -13.70 -6.22 -13.83
C ILE A 250 -13.97 -4.71 -13.80
N ILE A 251 -13.69 -4.05 -12.68
CA ILE A 251 -13.84 -2.60 -12.53
C ILE A 251 -12.99 -1.87 -13.57
N LEU A 252 -11.71 -2.20 -13.67
CA LEU A 252 -10.78 -1.54 -14.60
C LEU A 252 -11.14 -1.76 -16.07
N ARG A 253 -11.63 -2.96 -16.43
CA ARG A 253 -12.16 -3.22 -17.78
C ARG A 253 -13.38 -2.37 -18.09
N ARG A 254 -14.32 -2.21 -17.14
CA ARG A 254 -15.51 -1.37 -17.30
C ARG A 254 -15.13 0.10 -17.44
N GLU A 255 -14.19 0.59 -16.63
CA GLU A 255 -13.65 1.96 -16.74
C GLU A 255 -13.07 2.20 -18.14
N LYS A 256 -12.20 1.32 -18.61
CA LYS A 256 -11.59 1.43 -19.94
C LYS A 256 -12.63 1.49 -21.06
N ARG A 257 -13.70 0.68 -20.99
CA ARG A 257 -14.79 0.69 -21.98
C ARG A 257 -15.56 2.01 -21.97
N ARG A 258 -15.82 2.58 -20.78
CA ARG A 258 -16.50 3.88 -20.64
C ARG A 258 -15.67 5.01 -21.25
N ASP A 259 -14.38 5.06 -20.95
CA ASP A 259 -13.46 6.06 -21.53
C ASP A 259 -13.42 5.96 -23.06
N SER A 260 -13.39 4.75 -23.61
CA SER A 260 -13.41 4.53 -25.06
C SER A 260 -14.72 5.02 -25.72
N ALA A 261 -15.87 4.74 -25.09
CA ALA A 261 -17.16 5.18 -25.58
C ALA A 261 -17.31 6.71 -25.54
N GLN A 262 -16.85 7.36 -24.46
CA GLN A 262 -16.86 8.83 -24.35
C GLN A 262 -15.95 9.52 -25.37
N ASN A 263 -14.80 8.93 -25.67
CA ASN A 263 -13.90 9.47 -26.69
C ASN A 263 -14.46 9.31 -28.11
N ALA A 264 -15.21 8.24 -28.39
CA ALA A 264 -15.87 8.01 -29.68
C ALA A 264 -17.06 8.94 -29.91
N SER A 265 -17.72 9.42 -28.86
CA SER A 265 -18.88 10.33 -28.94
C SER A 265 -18.51 11.83 -29.00
N ARG A 266 -17.24 12.20 -28.88
CA ARG A 266 -16.80 13.59 -29.02
C ARG A 266 -16.79 13.97 -30.52
N PRO A 267 -17.53 15.02 -30.93
CA PRO A 267 -17.48 15.49 -32.32
C PRO A 267 -16.04 15.90 -32.65
N VAL A 268 -15.61 15.50 -33.84
CA VAL A 268 -14.35 15.97 -34.42
C VAL A 268 -14.57 17.45 -34.77
N GLY A 269 -14.12 18.34 -33.90
CA GLY A 269 -14.10 19.77 -34.14
C GLY A 269 -12.86 20.19 -34.91
#